data_ddec6b84c0ba9fe65d3e43c2c9b83778
#
_entry.id   ddec6b84c0ba9fe65d3e43c2c9b83778
#
_cell.length_a   1.000
_cell.length_b   1.000
_cell.length_c   1.000
_cell.angle_alpha   90.00
_cell.angle_beta   90.00
_cell.angle_gamma   90.00
#
_symmetry.space_group_name_H-M   'P 1'
#
loop_
_entity.id
_entity.type
_entity.pdbx_description
1 polymer ?
#
loop_
_entity_poly.entity_id
_entity_poly.type
_entity_poly.pdbx_seq_one_letter_code
_entity_poly.pdbx_strand_id
1 'polypeptide(L)'
;MCIRDRADWVGQSVFLLDPLAEAIGRHVRAGQVLHADDTTVPVLAPGTGKTRTGRLWVVVRDERPFGSDIPPAAYYRYSPDRKGIHAQALLGRCRGFLHADGYAGFDSLYRPTTPDGAPPLIEVACWSHVRRKFYDIHHASASPIAREAMERIAALFVIETSVRGQAPDRRLAARVQYARPRLDELKQFLQGSLKRISGKSALAGAIRYALTRWNALLRYLADGRLEMSNNAAERSMRAPVLGRKNYLFCGSDAGGQRAACVYTIVETAKMSSINPHAYLSDVLGRIADHPIHKIDALLPWLWTQ
;
A
#
# COMPACT_ATOMS: atom_id res chain seq x y z
N MET A 1 18.17 34.42 -0.62
CA MET A 1 16.99 33.63 -0.21
C MET A 1 17.43 32.64 0.87
N CYS A 2 16.92 32.78 2.08
CA CYS A 2 17.35 31.95 3.22
C CYS A 2 16.57 30.63 3.27
N ILE A 3 17.12 29.63 3.97
CA ILE A 3 16.46 28.32 4.12
C ILE A 3 15.09 28.46 4.81
N ARG A 4 14.95 29.42 5.71
CA ARG A 4 13.69 29.71 6.42
C ARG A 4 12.61 30.18 5.45
N ASP A 5 12.93 31.12 4.55
CA ASP A 5 11.98 31.64 3.56
C ASP A 5 11.44 30.52 2.67
N ARG A 6 12.33 29.59 2.24
CA ARG A 6 11.92 28.40 1.45
C ARG A 6 11.01 27.46 2.23
N ALA A 7 11.28 27.23 3.50
CA ALA A 7 10.45 26.38 4.35
C ALA A 7 9.05 26.99 4.57
N ASP A 8 8.97 28.32 4.70
CA ASP A 8 7.72 29.06 4.86
C ASP A 8 6.89 29.02 3.57
N TRP A 9 7.51 29.24 2.41
CA TRP A 9 6.82 29.12 1.11
C TRP A 9 6.27 27.72 0.84
N VAL A 10 7.07 26.68 1.12
CA VAL A 10 6.57 25.29 1.05
C VAL A 10 5.41 25.09 2.01
N GLY A 11 5.50 25.65 3.22
CA GLY A 11 4.43 25.56 4.22
C GLY A 11 3.12 26.18 3.73
N GLN A 12 3.19 27.41 3.17
CA GLN A 12 2.03 28.11 2.62
C GLN A 12 1.43 27.39 1.40
N SER A 13 2.28 26.95 0.47
CA SER A 13 1.84 26.21 -0.71
C SER A 13 1.11 24.92 -0.32
N VAL A 14 1.64 24.16 0.65
CA VAL A 14 1.01 22.93 1.11
C VAL A 14 -0.30 23.19 1.84
N PHE A 15 -0.40 24.27 2.60
CA PHE A 15 -1.66 24.68 3.23
C PHE A 15 -2.77 24.91 2.19
N LEU A 16 -2.44 25.57 1.07
CA LEU A 16 -3.40 25.75 -0.03
C LEU A 16 -3.75 24.42 -0.73
N LEU A 17 -2.81 23.47 -0.81
CA LEU A 17 -2.99 22.18 -1.46
C LEU A 17 -3.70 21.12 -0.58
N ASP A 18 -3.79 21.32 0.74
CA ASP A 18 -4.36 20.32 1.66
C ASP A 18 -5.81 19.93 1.33
N PRO A 19 -6.73 20.85 0.96
CA PRO A 19 -8.07 20.49 0.52
C PRO A 19 -8.10 19.58 -0.71
N LEU A 20 -7.17 19.77 -1.63
CA LEU A 20 -7.02 18.93 -2.83
C LEU A 20 -6.51 17.54 -2.46
N ALA A 21 -5.52 17.46 -1.57
CA ALA A 21 -5.03 16.18 -1.06
C ALA A 21 -6.15 15.40 -0.32
N GLU A 22 -6.99 16.08 0.45
CA GLU A 22 -8.15 15.46 1.10
C GLU A 22 -9.23 15.03 0.09
N ALA A 23 -9.43 15.76 -1.02
CA ALA A 23 -10.31 15.34 -2.12
C ALA A 23 -9.81 14.04 -2.76
N ILE A 24 -8.51 13.93 -3.05
CA ILE A 24 -7.88 12.67 -3.48
C ILE A 24 -8.10 11.58 -2.43
N GLY A 25 -7.91 11.90 -1.15
CA GLY A 25 -8.14 10.96 -0.04
C GLY A 25 -9.58 10.46 0.05
N ARG A 26 -10.59 11.30 -0.22
CA ARG A 26 -12.00 10.86 -0.32
C ARG A 26 -12.20 9.86 -1.44
N HIS A 27 -11.66 10.16 -2.63
CA HIS A 27 -11.74 9.26 -3.78
C HIS A 27 -11.07 7.90 -3.48
N VAL A 28 -9.89 7.88 -2.88
CA VAL A 28 -9.20 6.65 -2.52
C VAL A 28 -10.03 5.83 -1.53
N ARG A 29 -10.46 6.45 -0.42
CA ARG A 29 -11.21 5.77 0.65
C ARG A 29 -12.62 5.29 0.24
N ALA A 30 -13.17 5.79 -0.86
CA ALA A 30 -14.42 5.30 -1.44
C ALA A 30 -14.25 3.97 -2.19
N GLY A 31 -13.03 3.52 -2.45
CA GLY A 31 -12.74 2.25 -3.13
C GLY A 31 -13.13 1.03 -2.31
N GLN A 32 -13.60 -0.03 -3.00
CA GLN A 32 -13.94 -1.32 -2.40
C GLN A 32 -12.73 -2.28 -2.30
N VAL A 33 -11.68 -2.01 -3.05
CA VAL A 33 -10.41 -2.75 -3.04
C VAL A 33 -9.29 -1.75 -2.82
N LEU A 34 -8.69 -1.81 -1.63
CA LEU A 34 -7.66 -0.89 -1.21
C LEU A 34 -6.34 -1.62 -0.95
N HIS A 35 -5.25 -0.91 -1.11
CA HIS A 35 -3.92 -1.37 -0.75
C HIS A 35 -3.32 -0.41 0.27
N ALA A 36 -2.75 -0.91 1.36
CA ALA A 36 -2.11 -0.07 2.37
C ALA A 36 -0.72 -0.57 2.75
N ASP A 37 0.16 0.38 3.03
CA ASP A 37 1.51 0.11 3.52
C ASP A 37 2.00 1.30 4.35
N ASP A 38 3.09 1.12 5.09
CA ASP A 38 3.75 2.20 5.82
C ASP A 38 5.27 2.12 5.74
N THR A 39 5.91 3.28 5.82
CA THR A 39 7.38 3.35 5.89
C THR A 39 7.84 4.29 6.99
N THR A 40 9.05 4.09 7.48
CA THR A 40 9.68 4.98 8.48
C THR A 40 10.03 6.32 7.86
N VAL A 41 9.86 7.40 8.61
CA VAL A 41 10.38 8.73 8.28
C VAL A 41 11.15 9.26 9.50
N PRO A 42 12.46 9.56 9.38
CA PRO A 42 13.20 10.24 10.42
C PRO A 42 12.66 11.64 10.63
N VAL A 43 12.45 12.04 11.87
CA VAL A 43 11.97 13.38 12.26
C VAL A 43 12.90 13.95 13.32
N LEU A 44 13.34 15.18 13.14
CA LEU A 44 14.23 15.85 14.09
C LEU A 44 13.60 15.88 15.49
N ALA A 45 14.37 15.52 16.50
CA ALA A 45 14.01 15.64 17.91
C ALA A 45 14.84 16.78 18.53
N PRO A 46 14.34 18.03 18.58
CA PRO A 46 15.12 19.18 19.04
C PRO A 46 15.68 18.97 20.45
N GLY A 47 16.90 19.43 20.66
CA GLY A 47 17.60 19.31 21.95
C GLY A 47 18.22 17.95 22.26
N THR A 48 17.99 16.91 21.41
CA THR A 48 18.52 15.56 21.65
C THR A 48 19.73 15.19 20.78
N GLY A 49 20.02 15.98 19.74
CA GLY A 49 21.04 15.65 18.72
C GLY A 49 20.69 14.42 17.87
N LYS A 50 19.45 13.91 17.94
CA LYS A 50 18.97 12.68 17.27
C LYS A 50 17.68 12.94 16.50
N THR A 51 17.30 11.94 15.71
CA THR A 51 15.94 11.87 15.11
C THR A 51 15.12 10.83 15.84
N ARG A 52 13.80 11.04 15.87
CA ARG A 52 12.81 10.02 16.21
C ARG A 52 12.20 9.42 14.94
N THR A 53 11.57 8.27 15.06
CA THR A 53 10.96 7.57 13.93
C THR A 53 9.47 7.88 13.87
N GLY A 54 9.07 8.71 12.90
CA GLY A 54 7.68 8.84 12.45
C GLY A 54 7.35 7.81 11.38
N ARG A 55 6.11 7.82 10.92
CA ARG A 55 5.60 6.94 9.87
C ARG A 55 4.89 7.73 8.77
N LEU A 56 5.11 7.30 7.55
CA LEU A 56 4.33 7.71 6.39
C LEU A 56 3.51 6.49 5.94
N TRP A 57 2.19 6.62 6.02
CA TRP A 57 1.23 5.63 5.56
C TRP A 57 0.79 5.96 4.15
N VAL A 58 0.52 4.95 3.32
CA VAL A 58 -0.15 5.12 2.04
C VAL A 58 -1.37 4.22 1.96
N VAL A 59 -2.44 4.74 1.38
CA VAL A 59 -3.58 3.96 0.90
C VAL A 59 -3.69 4.21 -0.60
N VAL A 60 -3.81 3.13 -1.36
CA VAL A 60 -3.88 3.18 -2.83
C VAL A 60 -5.18 2.55 -3.30
N ARG A 61 -5.86 3.23 -4.22
CA ARG A 61 -6.91 2.70 -5.07
C ARG A 61 -6.35 2.57 -6.48
N ASP A 62 -6.19 1.36 -6.97
CA ASP A 62 -5.74 1.08 -8.35
C ASP A 62 -6.54 -0.10 -8.90
N GLU A 63 -7.57 0.22 -9.67
CA GLU A 63 -8.52 -0.73 -10.22
C GLU A 63 -8.17 -1.18 -11.66
N ARG A 64 -7.10 -0.62 -12.24
CA ARG A 64 -6.61 -0.98 -13.59
C ARG A 64 -6.29 -2.46 -13.76
N PRO A 65 -5.78 -3.20 -12.74
CA PRO A 65 -5.51 -4.62 -12.87
C PRO A 65 -6.71 -5.47 -13.23
N PHE A 66 -7.92 -5.02 -12.96
CA PHE A 66 -9.17 -5.70 -13.35
C PHE A 66 -10.01 -4.95 -14.38
N GLY A 67 -9.37 -4.04 -15.14
CA GLY A 67 -9.97 -3.40 -16.31
C GLY A 67 -10.98 -2.29 -15.98
N SER A 68 -10.93 -1.71 -14.79
CA SER A 68 -11.77 -0.56 -14.41
C SER A 68 -11.17 0.75 -14.91
N ASP A 69 -12.04 1.67 -15.36
CA ASP A 69 -11.68 3.02 -15.80
C ASP A 69 -11.62 4.03 -14.64
N ILE A 70 -11.85 3.58 -13.41
CA ILE A 70 -11.75 4.45 -12.23
C ILE A 70 -10.31 4.96 -12.08
N PRO A 71 -10.12 6.29 -11.95
CA PRO A 71 -8.80 6.88 -11.84
C PRO A 71 -8.00 6.32 -10.66
N PRO A 72 -6.77 5.85 -10.88
CA PRO A 72 -5.93 5.37 -9.80
C PRO A 72 -5.41 6.54 -8.97
N ALA A 73 -5.33 6.36 -7.65
CA ALA A 73 -4.84 7.40 -6.76
C ALA A 73 -4.16 6.83 -5.53
N ALA A 74 -3.23 7.60 -4.95
CA ALA A 74 -2.53 7.29 -3.72
C ALA A 74 -2.72 8.40 -2.70
N TYR A 75 -3.12 8.05 -1.48
CA TYR A 75 -3.32 8.98 -0.39
C TYR A 75 -2.36 8.69 0.75
N TYR A 76 -1.54 9.69 1.10
CA TYR A 76 -0.54 9.56 2.15
C TYR A 76 -0.96 10.31 3.41
N ARG A 77 -0.61 9.73 4.56
CA ARG A 77 -0.76 10.38 5.87
C ARG A 77 0.49 10.15 6.72
N TYR A 78 0.83 11.16 7.49
CA TYR A 78 1.92 11.08 8.45
C TYR A 78 1.39 10.75 9.85
N SER A 79 2.19 9.99 10.62
CA SER A 79 1.98 9.83 12.06
C SER A 79 3.29 9.84 12.84
N PRO A 80 3.28 10.27 14.13
CA PRO A 80 4.50 10.33 14.93
C PRO A 80 5.05 8.96 15.35
N ASP A 81 4.23 7.91 15.26
CA ASP A 81 4.57 6.52 15.59
C ASP A 81 3.79 5.51 14.73
N ARG A 82 3.99 4.20 14.97
CA ARG A 82 3.34 3.10 14.23
C ARG A 82 2.13 2.51 14.97
N LYS A 83 1.49 3.20 15.89
CA LYS A 83 0.35 2.63 16.62
C LYS A 83 -0.86 2.39 15.71
N GLY A 84 -1.62 1.33 15.98
CA GLY A 84 -2.81 0.94 15.19
C GLY A 84 -3.91 2.01 15.16
N ILE A 85 -3.93 2.96 16.10
CA ILE A 85 -4.87 4.09 16.10
C ILE A 85 -4.76 4.95 14.84
N HIS A 86 -3.55 5.04 14.24
CA HIS A 86 -3.35 5.81 13.01
C HIS A 86 -3.95 5.09 11.81
N ALA A 87 -3.79 3.75 11.74
CA ALA A 87 -4.45 2.93 10.73
C ALA A 87 -5.99 3.00 10.87
N GLN A 88 -6.50 2.97 12.10
CA GLN A 88 -7.92 3.12 12.38
C GLN A 88 -8.45 4.50 11.98
N ALA A 89 -7.74 5.57 12.27
CA ALA A 89 -8.13 6.93 11.85
C ALA A 89 -8.16 7.08 10.32
N LEU A 90 -7.23 6.41 9.61
CA LEU A 90 -7.10 6.48 8.16
C LEU A 90 -8.15 5.64 7.43
N LEU A 91 -8.43 4.42 7.91
CA LEU A 91 -9.18 3.37 7.21
C LEU A 91 -10.47 2.93 7.93
N GLY A 92 -10.72 3.37 9.17
CA GLY A 92 -11.83 2.85 9.98
C GLY A 92 -13.23 3.10 9.42
N ARG A 93 -13.36 4.01 8.44
CA ARG A 93 -14.62 4.26 7.71
C ARG A 93 -14.70 3.54 6.36
N CYS A 94 -13.60 2.92 5.91
CA CYS A 94 -13.57 2.16 4.66
C CYS A 94 -14.31 0.84 4.81
N ARG A 95 -14.75 0.29 3.68
CA ARG A 95 -15.45 -0.99 3.57
C ARG A 95 -14.87 -1.78 2.39
N GLY A 96 -14.99 -3.09 2.42
CA GLY A 96 -14.53 -3.98 1.35
C GLY A 96 -13.23 -4.68 1.68
N PHE A 97 -12.27 -4.70 0.78
CA PHE A 97 -11.03 -5.47 0.89
C PHE A 97 -9.82 -4.57 1.12
N LEU A 98 -8.93 -4.99 1.99
CA LEU A 98 -7.66 -4.32 2.25
C LEU A 98 -6.48 -5.27 2.03
N HIS A 99 -5.64 -4.96 1.03
CA HIS A 99 -4.35 -5.60 0.85
C HIS A 99 -3.32 -4.94 1.77
N ALA A 100 -2.66 -5.72 2.61
CA ALA A 100 -1.65 -5.23 3.54
C ALA A 100 -0.57 -6.30 3.83
N ASP A 101 0.50 -5.89 4.50
CA ASP A 101 1.65 -6.74 4.85
C ASP A 101 1.45 -7.64 6.06
N GLY A 102 0.31 -7.62 6.70
CA GLY A 102 0.04 -8.35 7.94
C GLY A 102 0.64 -7.70 9.18
N TYR A 103 0.78 -6.40 9.18
CA TYR A 103 1.06 -5.63 10.37
C TYR A 103 -0.12 -5.67 11.36
N ALA A 104 0.15 -6.05 12.62
CA ALA A 104 -0.89 -6.22 13.65
C ALA A 104 -1.70 -4.93 13.94
N GLY A 105 -1.18 -3.76 13.59
CA GLY A 105 -1.91 -2.49 13.71
C GLY A 105 -3.13 -2.39 12.80
N PHE A 106 -3.27 -3.26 11.78
CA PHE A 106 -4.47 -3.37 10.96
C PHE A 106 -5.52 -4.34 11.53
N ASP A 107 -5.18 -5.17 12.53
CA ASP A 107 -6.07 -6.24 13.02
C ASP A 107 -7.42 -5.72 13.52
N SER A 108 -7.47 -4.52 14.11
CA SER A 108 -8.72 -3.90 14.57
C SER A 108 -9.67 -3.57 13.41
N LEU A 109 -9.16 -3.34 12.21
CA LEU A 109 -9.95 -3.05 11.00
C LEU A 109 -10.66 -4.29 10.45
N TYR A 110 -10.16 -5.48 10.79
CA TYR A 110 -10.69 -6.77 10.34
C TYR A 110 -11.67 -7.40 11.33
N ARG A 111 -11.96 -6.71 12.44
CA ARG A 111 -12.90 -7.19 13.45
C ARG A 111 -14.27 -6.57 13.26
N PRO A 112 -15.37 -7.33 13.46
CA PRO A 112 -16.70 -6.73 13.52
C PRO A 112 -16.78 -5.62 14.56
N THR A 113 -17.49 -4.55 14.23
CA THR A 113 -17.74 -3.44 15.16
C THR A 113 -18.94 -3.71 16.08
N THR A 114 -19.75 -4.72 15.74
CA THR A 114 -20.87 -5.24 16.55
C THR A 114 -20.78 -6.76 16.57
N PRO A 115 -21.31 -7.46 17.61
CA PRO A 115 -21.21 -8.91 17.73
C PRO A 115 -21.71 -9.68 16.51
N ASP A 116 -22.79 -9.19 15.86
CA ASP A 116 -23.42 -9.84 14.70
C ASP A 116 -23.07 -9.14 13.36
N GLY A 117 -22.16 -8.17 13.39
CA GLY A 117 -21.80 -7.38 12.21
C GLY A 117 -20.67 -8.01 11.40
N ALA A 118 -20.68 -7.83 10.08
CA ALA A 118 -19.53 -8.12 9.24
C ALA A 118 -18.37 -7.16 9.56
N PRO A 119 -17.09 -7.59 9.45
CA PRO A 119 -15.97 -6.68 9.63
C PRO A 119 -16.02 -5.57 8.58
N PRO A 120 -15.62 -4.33 8.92
CA PRO A 120 -15.63 -3.22 7.99
C PRO A 120 -14.70 -3.48 6.80
N LEU A 121 -13.54 -4.08 7.04
CA LEU A 121 -12.58 -4.47 6.03
C LEU A 121 -12.24 -5.96 6.11
N ILE A 122 -11.99 -6.56 4.96
CA ILE A 122 -11.59 -7.96 4.82
C ILE A 122 -10.12 -7.99 4.41
N GLU A 123 -9.28 -8.63 5.22
CA GLU A 123 -7.84 -8.77 4.94
C GLU A 123 -7.60 -9.55 3.65
N VAL A 124 -6.72 -9.06 2.78
CA VAL A 124 -6.12 -9.81 1.67
C VAL A 124 -4.62 -9.83 1.87
N ALA A 125 -4.06 -11.01 2.15
CA ALA A 125 -2.63 -11.12 2.43
C ALA A 125 -1.79 -11.14 1.14
N CYS A 126 -0.53 -10.73 1.25
CA CYS A 126 0.38 -10.52 0.14
C CYS A 126 1.30 -11.71 -0.11
N TRP A 127 1.21 -12.35 -1.29
CA TRP A 127 2.12 -13.41 -1.71
C TRP A 127 3.56 -12.94 -1.93
N SER A 128 3.78 -11.67 -2.26
CA SER A 128 5.15 -11.12 -2.38
C SER A 128 5.87 -11.17 -1.04
N HIS A 129 5.20 -10.89 0.08
CA HIS A 129 5.77 -11.00 1.42
C HIS A 129 6.08 -12.45 1.81
N VAL A 130 5.19 -13.40 1.45
CA VAL A 130 5.46 -14.83 1.64
C VAL A 130 6.70 -15.23 0.86
N ARG A 131 6.75 -14.88 -0.45
CA ARG A 131 7.88 -15.20 -1.34
C ARG A 131 9.19 -14.61 -0.80
N ARG A 132 9.17 -13.39 -0.28
CA ARG A 132 10.34 -12.73 0.28
C ARG A 132 10.95 -13.49 1.45
N LYS A 133 10.12 -14.01 2.35
CA LYS A 133 10.61 -14.83 3.49
C LYS A 133 11.36 -16.08 3.01
N PHE A 134 10.88 -16.76 1.97
CA PHE A 134 11.60 -17.90 1.40
C PHE A 134 12.86 -17.47 0.64
N TYR A 135 12.83 -16.32 -0.04
CA TYR A 135 14.01 -15.76 -0.71
C TYR A 135 15.14 -15.47 0.27
N ASP A 136 14.86 -14.81 1.39
CA ASP A 136 15.85 -14.47 2.39
C ASP A 136 16.51 -15.75 2.98
N ILE A 137 15.72 -16.80 3.19
CA ILE A 137 16.23 -18.11 3.66
C ILE A 137 17.09 -18.79 2.59
N HIS A 138 16.61 -18.82 1.35
CA HIS A 138 17.37 -19.44 0.25
C HIS A 138 18.71 -18.72 0.03
N HIS A 139 18.70 -17.39 0.07
CA HIS A 139 19.90 -16.58 -0.08
C HIS A 139 20.92 -16.83 1.07
N ALA A 140 20.43 -17.03 2.29
CA ALA A 140 21.29 -17.25 3.47
C ALA A 140 21.82 -18.70 3.59
N SER A 141 21.10 -19.71 3.09
CA SER A 141 21.39 -21.13 3.37
C SER A 141 21.25 -22.07 2.17
N ALA A 142 21.00 -21.56 0.97
CA ALA A 142 20.76 -22.34 -0.24
C ALA A 142 19.70 -23.45 -0.06
N SER A 143 18.74 -23.25 0.84
CA SER A 143 17.71 -24.25 1.19
C SER A 143 16.94 -24.71 -0.05
N PRO A 144 16.91 -26.02 -0.38
CA PRO A 144 16.16 -26.55 -1.51
C PRO A 144 14.65 -26.40 -1.29
N ILE A 145 14.14 -26.53 -0.06
CA ILE A 145 12.73 -26.34 0.28
C ILE A 145 12.30 -24.87 0.03
N ALA A 146 13.18 -23.92 0.42
CA ALA A 146 12.88 -22.51 0.17
C ALA A 146 12.87 -22.18 -1.31
N ARG A 147 13.78 -22.74 -2.11
CA ARG A 147 13.81 -22.62 -3.58
C ARG A 147 12.54 -23.16 -4.19
N GLU A 148 12.17 -24.38 -3.87
CA GLU A 148 10.95 -25.03 -4.37
C GLU A 148 9.69 -24.19 -4.04
N ALA A 149 9.58 -23.68 -2.79
CA ALA A 149 8.48 -22.81 -2.42
C ALA A 149 8.43 -21.54 -3.27
N MET A 150 9.56 -20.90 -3.56
CA MET A 150 9.64 -19.72 -4.43
C MET A 150 9.23 -20.03 -5.87
N GLU A 151 9.66 -21.16 -6.42
CA GLU A 151 9.31 -21.58 -7.79
C GLU A 151 7.79 -21.82 -7.92
N ARG A 152 7.18 -22.50 -6.95
CA ARG A 152 5.74 -22.71 -6.89
C ARG A 152 4.96 -21.40 -6.76
N ILE A 153 5.42 -20.47 -5.94
CA ILE A 153 4.83 -19.13 -5.82
C ILE A 153 5.01 -18.33 -7.13
N ALA A 154 6.18 -18.43 -7.79
CA ALA A 154 6.41 -17.75 -9.05
C ALA A 154 5.43 -18.22 -10.15
N ALA A 155 5.08 -19.51 -10.19
CA ALA A 155 4.08 -20.02 -11.11
C ALA A 155 2.69 -19.37 -10.94
N LEU A 156 2.32 -18.99 -9.70
CA LEU A 156 1.08 -18.24 -9.45
C LEU A 156 1.15 -16.82 -10.04
N PHE A 157 2.31 -16.15 -9.92
CA PHE A 157 2.51 -14.80 -10.51
C PHE A 157 2.45 -14.84 -12.05
N VAL A 158 2.89 -15.91 -12.67
CA VAL A 158 2.75 -16.09 -14.13
C VAL A 158 1.28 -16.12 -14.55
N ILE A 159 0.43 -16.84 -13.81
CA ILE A 159 -1.01 -16.88 -14.07
C ILE A 159 -1.61 -15.48 -13.92
N GLU A 160 -1.29 -14.75 -12.84
CA GLU A 160 -1.81 -13.39 -12.64
C GLU A 160 -1.37 -12.42 -13.73
N THR A 161 -0.14 -12.56 -14.22
CA THR A 161 0.37 -11.74 -15.33
C THR A 161 -0.44 -11.95 -16.61
N SER A 162 -0.85 -13.19 -16.90
CA SER A 162 -1.61 -13.53 -18.13
C SER A 162 -3.04 -12.98 -18.13
N VAL A 163 -3.60 -12.66 -16.97
CA VAL A 163 -4.98 -12.16 -16.83
C VAL A 163 -5.05 -10.70 -16.35
N ARG A 164 -3.90 -10.04 -16.25
CA ARG A 164 -3.86 -8.63 -15.81
C ARG A 164 -4.55 -7.73 -16.83
N GLY A 165 -5.39 -6.78 -16.36
CA GLY A 165 -6.19 -5.90 -17.20
C GLY A 165 -7.45 -6.53 -17.75
N GLN A 166 -7.72 -7.81 -17.47
CA GLN A 166 -8.96 -8.47 -17.86
C GLN A 166 -10.07 -8.26 -16.82
N ALA A 167 -11.32 -8.41 -17.27
CA ALA A 167 -12.50 -8.31 -16.42
C ALA A 167 -12.47 -9.33 -15.26
N PRO A 168 -13.11 -9.01 -14.12
CA PRO A 168 -13.04 -9.83 -12.89
C PRO A 168 -13.47 -11.28 -13.09
N ASP A 169 -14.49 -11.56 -13.89
CA ASP A 169 -14.97 -12.90 -14.20
C ASP A 169 -13.93 -13.76 -14.92
N ARG A 170 -13.23 -13.18 -15.90
CA ARG A 170 -12.14 -13.88 -16.61
C ARG A 170 -10.95 -14.15 -15.71
N ARG A 171 -10.58 -13.19 -14.86
CA ARG A 171 -9.53 -13.39 -13.85
C ARG A 171 -9.91 -14.51 -12.89
N LEU A 172 -11.16 -14.52 -12.42
CA LEU A 172 -11.67 -15.54 -11.52
C LEU A 172 -11.64 -16.93 -12.16
N ALA A 173 -12.11 -17.06 -13.39
CA ALA A 173 -12.11 -18.33 -14.15
C ALA A 173 -10.69 -18.91 -14.28
N ALA A 174 -9.72 -18.09 -14.69
CA ALA A 174 -8.33 -18.52 -14.81
C ALA A 174 -7.72 -18.94 -13.45
N ARG A 175 -8.03 -18.24 -12.38
CA ARG A 175 -7.57 -18.59 -11.04
C ARG A 175 -8.14 -19.90 -10.53
N VAL A 176 -9.41 -20.15 -10.77
CA VAL A 176 -10.05 -21.42 -10.40
C VAL A 176 -9.44 -22.58 -11.20
N GLN A 177 -9.23 -22.36 -12.49
CA GLN A 177 -8.71 -23.40 -13.38
C GLN A 177 -7.22 -23.69 -13.15
N TYR A 178 -6.39 -22.66 -12.98
CA TYR A 178 -4.93 -22.81 -13.00
C TYR A 178 -4.23 -22.56 -11.67
N ALA A 179 -4.73 -21.62 -10.84
CA ALA A 179 -4.07 -21.27 -9.60
C ALA A 179 -4.52 -22.15 -8.43
N ARG A 180 -5.80 -22.52 -8.36
CA ARG A 180 -6.33 -23.34 -7.26
C ARG A 180 -5.57 -24.67 -7.11
N PRO A 181 -5.39 -25.51 -8.14
CA PRO A 181 -4.65 -26.78 -7.99
C PRO A 181 -3.23 -26.56 -7.48
N ARG A 182 -2.53 -25.54 -8.03
CA ARG A 182 -1.15 -25.21 -7.59
C ARG A 182 -1.06 -24.77 -6.15
N LEU A 183 -2.07 -24.06 -5.66
CA LEU A 183 -2.14 -23.64 -4.24
C LEU A 183 -2.38 -24.83 -3.33
N ASP A 184 -3.23 -25.75 -3.73
CA ASP A 184 -3.49 -26.99 -2.95
C ASP A 184 -2.22 -27.84 -2.85
N GLU A 185 -1.48 -28.00 -3.96
CA GLU A 185 -0.16 -28.65 -3.98
C GLU A 185 0.87 -27.90 -3.13
N LEU A 186 0.92 -26.57 -3.21
CA LEU A 186 1.82 -25.74 -2.39
C LEU A 186 1.52 -25.92 -0.92
N LYS A 187 0.24 -25.94 -0.53
CA LYS A 187 -0.16 -26.16 0.86
C LYS A 187 0.34 -27.51 1.39
N GLN A 188 0.10 -28.58 0.62
CA GLN A 188 0.57 -29.93 0.97
C GLN A 188 2.09 -29.99 1.09
N PHE A 189 2.81 -29.37 0.14
CA PHE A 189 4.26 -29.27 0.16
C PHE A 189 4.77 -28.55 1.42
N LEU A 190 4.19 -27.41 1.78
CA LEU A 190 4.57 -26.65 2.96
C LEU A 190 4.27 -27.42 4.25
N GLN A 191 3.11 -28.05 4.35
CA GLN A 191 2.74 -28.86 5.51
C GLN A 191 3.63 -30.10 5.66
N GLY A 192 3.95 -30.77 4.56
CA GLY A 192 4.86 -31.91 4.55
C GLY A 192 6.30 -31.53 4.90
N SER A 193 6.76 -30.37 4.41
CA SER A 193 8.08 -29.84 4.73
C SER A 193 8.20 -29.47 6.21
N LEU A 194 7.17 -28.85 6.79
CA LEU A 194 7.14 -28.45 8.20
C LEU A 194 7.34 -29.63 9.15
N LYS A 195 6.83 -30.82 8.80
CA LYS A 195 6.98 -32.06 9.59
C LYS A 195 8.42 -32.61 9.60
N ARG A 196 9.24 -32.24 8.62
CA ARG A 196 10.61 -32.79 8.39
C ARG A 196 11.74 -31.88 8.83
N ILE A 197 11.44 -30.67 9.32
CA ILE A 197 12.44 -29.66 9.69
C ILE A 197 12.29 -29.28 11.16
N SER A 198 13.35 -28.74 11.75
CA SER A 198 13.30 -28.20 13.11
C SER A 198 12.25 -27.08 13.22
N GLY A 199 11.33 -27.20 14.17
CA GLY A 199 10.29 -26.19 14.43
C GLY A 199 10.84 -24.83 14.86
N LYS A 200 12.11 -24.75 15.30
CA LYS A 200 12.80 -23.49 15.66
C LYS A 200 13.54 -22.84 14.49
N SER A 201 13.60 -23.49 13.31
CA SER A 201 14.32 -22.96 12.15
C SER A 201 13.61 -21.74 11.54
N ALA A 202 14.37 -20.86 10.90
CA ALA A 202 13.83 -19.73 10.13
C ALA A 202 12.85 -20.22 9.03
N LEU A 203 13.18 -21.36 8.40
CA LEU A 203 12.31 -21.98 7.39
C LEU A 203 10.95 -22.40 7.96
N ALA A 204 10.93 -23.00 9.16
CA ALA A 204 9.66 -23.30 9.83
C ALA A 204 8.87 -22.03 10.16
N GLY A 205 9.55 -20.95 10.52
CA GLY A 205 8.94 -19.63 10.70
C GLY A 205 8.27 -19.09 9.42
N ALA A 206 8.94 -19.18 8.28
CA ALA A 206 8.39 -18.76 6.98
C ALA A 206 7.18 -19.61 6.56
N ILE A 207 7.27 -20.92 6.75
CA ILE A 207 6.15 -21.85 6.45
C ILE A 207 4.95 -21.53 7.34
N ARG A 208 5.14 -21.37 8.65
CA ARG A 208 4.06 -21.00 9.57
C ARG A 208 3.43 -19.65 9.21
N TYR A 209 4.23 -18.66 8.85
CA TYR A 209 3.71 -17.37 8.39
C TYR A 209 2.75 -17.53 7.20
N ALA A 210 3.09 -18.35 6.21
CA ALA A 210 2.21 -18.64 5.08
C ALA A 210 0.95 -19.41 5.51
N LEU A 211 1.10 -20.47 6.32
CA LEU A 211 -0.01 -21.34 6.71
C LEU A 211 -1.02 -20.64 7.66
N THR A 212 -0.55 -19.80 8.59
CA THR A 212 -1.45 -19.06 9.49
C THR A 212 -2.27 -18.01 8.76
N ARG A 213 -1.76 -17.47 7.64
CA ARG A 213 -2.45 -16.49 6.79
C ARG A 213 -3.10 -17.11 5.56
N TRP A 214 -3.18 -18.44 5.49
CA TRP A 214 -3.58 -19.16 4.28
C TRP A 214 -4.93 -18.69 3.75
N ASN A 215 -5.92 -18.53 4.61
CA ASN A 215 -7.25 -18.07 4.23
C ASN A 215 -7.21 -16.65 3.61
N ALA A 216 -6.44 -15.73 4.20
CA ALA A 216 -6.26 -14.38 3.66
C ALA A 216 -5.48 -14.38 2.33
N LEU A 217 -4.52 -15.31 2.16
CA LEU A 217 -3.77 -15.52 0.92
C LEU A 217 -4.64 -16.10 -0.20
N LEU A 218 -5.67 -16.89 0.13
CA LEU A 218 -6.58 -17.47 -0.85
C LEU A 218 -7.71 -16.53 -1.30
N ARG A 219 -7.95 -15.42 -0.63
CA ARG A 219 -9.11 -14.55 -0.94
C ARG A 219 -9.16 -14.04 -2.36
N TYR A 220 -8.00 -13.80 -2.99
CA TYR A 220 -7.96 -13.38 -4.38
C TYR A 220 -8.54 -14.42 -5.36
N LEU A 221 -8.69 -15.69 -4.95
CA LEU A 221 -9.37 -16.73 -5.73
C LEU A 221 -10.90 -16.63 -5.67
N ALA A 222 -11.46 -15.85 -4.75
CA ALA A 222 -12.89 -15.72 -4.56
C ALA A 222 -13.47 -14.46 -5.21
N ASP A 223 -12.64 -13.49 -5.55
CA ASP A 223 -13.06 -12.24 -6.17
C ASP A 223 -12.02 -11.79 -7.22
N GLY A 224 -12.45 -11.69 -8.47
CA GLY A 224 -11.59 -11.33 -9.60
C GLY A 224 -11.01 -9.92 -9.53
N ARG A 225 -11.56 -9.02 -8.70
CA ARG A 225 -11.06 -7.67 -8.49
C ARG A 225 -9.78 -7.64 -7.65
N LEU A 226 -9.58 -8.66 -6.80
CA LEU A 226 -8.45 -8.70 -5.88
C LEU A 226 -7.13 -8.98 -6.60
N GLU A 227 -6.05 -8.46 -6.07
CA GLU A 227 -4.68 -8.80 -6.46
C GLU A 227 -4.10 -9.86 -5.51
N MET A 228 -3.17 -10.69 -5.98
CA MET A 228 -2.48 -11.65 -5.12
C MET A 228 -1.38 -10.99 -4.26
N SER A 229 -1.08 -9.71 -4.49
CA SER A 229 -0.01 -8.99 -3.81
C SER A 229 -0.38 -7.55 -3.49
N ASN A 230 0.33 -6.97 -2.53
CA ASN A 230 0.21 -5.55 -2.15
C ASN A 230 1.11 -4.62 -2.96
N ASN A 231 1.53 -5.04 -4.17
CA ASN A 231 2.49 -4.30 -4.98
C ASN A 231 2.06 -2.88 -5.36
N ALA A 232 0.76 -2.56 -5.35
CA ALA A 232 0.27 -1.19 -5.61
C ALA A 232 0.76 -0.23 -4.51
N ALA A 233 0.59 -0.57 -3.24
CA ALA A 233 1.09 0.23 -2.12
C ALA A 233 2.62 0.23 -2.07
N GLU A 234 3.28 -0.93 -2.28
CA GLU A 234 4.74 -1.03 -2.30
C GLU A 234 5.37 -0.12 -3.38
N ARG A 235 4.78 -0.06 -4.59
CA ARG A 235 5.24 0.86 -5.65
C ARG A 235 5.11 2.32 -5.23
N SER A 236 3.99 2.69 -4.62
CA SER A 236 3.76 4.06 -4.13
C SER A 236 4.74 4.43 -3.00
N MET A 237 5.20 3.46 -2.20
CA MET A 237 6.23 3.70 -1.18
C MET A 237 7.64 3.93 -1.75
N ARG A 238 7.90 3.65 -3.02
CA ARG A 238 9.25 3.87 -3.62
C ARG A 238 9.66 5.33 -3.59
N ALA A 239 8.75 6.26 -3.90
CA ALA A 239 9.06 7.68 -3.92
C ALA A 239 9.50 8.20 -2.53
N PRO A 240 8.77 7.99 -1.42
CA PRO A 240 9.24 8.34 -0.09
C PRO A 240 10.55 7.66 0.31
N VAL A 241 10.71 6.37 -0.01
CA VAL A 241 11.92 5.61 0.34
C VAL A 241 13.15 6.14 -0.40
N LEU A 242 13.03 6.49 -1.67
CA LEU A 242 14.11 7.13 -2.44
C LEU A 242 14.35 8.57 -1.99
N GLY A 243 13.30 9.33 -1.71
CA GLY A 243 13.37 10.70 -1.21
C GLY A 243 14.20 10.82 0.07
N ARG A 244 14.14 9.84 0.96
CA ARG A 244 14.98 9.79 2.18
C ARG A 244 16.49 9.76 1.92
N LYS A 245 16.92 9.43 0.72
CA LYS A 245 18.33 9.53 0.32
C LYS A 245 18.74 10.97 -0.01
N ASN A 246 17.77 11.83 -0.32
CA ASN A 246 17.99 13.22 -0.69
C ASN A 246 17.83 14.17 0.50
N TYR A 247 16.91 13.86 1.43
CA TYR A 247 16.75 14.59 2.68
C TYR A 247 16.92 13.61 3.86
N LEU A 248 17.70 13.98 4.85
CA LEU A 248 18.06 13.09 5.95
C LEU A 248 16.92 12.87 6.94
N PHE A 249 16.08 13.90 7.15
CA PHE A 249 14.95 13.87 8.11
C PHE A 249 13.95 14.99 7.81
N CYS A 250 12.73 14.85 8.31
CA CYS A 250 11.78 15.95 8.42
C CYS A 250 12.13 16.81 9.64
N GLY A 251 12.07 18.13 9.50
CA GLY A 251 12.40 19.06 10.60
C GLY A 251 11.43 19.01 11.79
N SER A 252 10.20 18.53 11.56
CA SER A 252 9.14 18.43 12.57
C SER A 252 8.03 17.48 12.10
N ASP A 253 7.01 17.22 12.94
CA ASP A 253 5.77 16.53 12.55
C ASP A 253 5.02 17.26 11.44
N ALA A 254 4.98 18.58 11.50
CA ALA A 254 4.40 19.40 10.42
C ALA A 254 5.15 19.20 9.10
N GLY A 255 6.46 18.99 9.12
CA GLY A 255 7.24 18.60 7.93
C GLY A 255 6.83 17.24 7.37
N GLY A 256 6.55 16.27 8.24
CA GLY A 256 6.02 14.96 7.86
C GLY A 256 4.61 15.04 7.24
N GLN A 257 3.74 15.88 7.80
CA GLN A 257 2.40 16.14 7.27
C GLN A 257 2.46 16.80 5.88
N ARG A 258 3.34 17.81 5.72
CA ARG A 258 3.57 18.46 4.42
C ARG A 258 4.08 17.46 3.37
N ALA A 259 5.01 16.60 3.75
CA ALA A 259 5.50 15.55 2.85
C ALA A 259 4.36 14.61 2.42
N ALA A 260 3.48 14.19 3.31
CA ALA A 260 2.33 13.37 3.00
C ALA A 260 1.38 14.03 1.99
N CYS A 261 1.07 15.33 2.17
CA CYS A 261 0.26 16.10 1.24
C CYS A 261 0.90 16.14 -0.16
N VAL A 262 2.19 16.49 -0.24
CA VAL A 262 2.92 16.59 -1.52
C VAL A 262 2.99 15.22 -2.21
N TYR A 263 3.32 14.13 -1.48
CA TYR A 263 3.32 12.79 -2.06
C TYR A 263 1.94 12.36 -2.57
N THR A 264 0.86 12.72 -1.87
CA THR A 264 -0.52 12.45 -2.33
C THR A 264 -0.75 13.03 -3.73
N ILE A 265 -0.42 14.29 -3.92
CA ILE A 265 -0.67 15.00 -5.18
C ILE A 265 0.28 14.52 -6.28
N VAL A 266 1.58 14.46 -5.99
CA VAL A 266 2.62 14.10 -6.98
C VAL A 266 2.46 12.66 -7.46
N GLU A 267 2.28 11.70 -6.55
CA GLU A 267 2.16 10.30 -6.94
C GLU A 267 0.82 10.02 -7.65
N THR A 268 -0.26 10.69 -7.24
CA THR A 268 -1.54 10.58 -7.96
C THR A 268 -1.46 11.16 -9.38
N ALA A 269 -0.80 12.32 -9.56
CA ALA A 269 -0.55 12.87 -10.90
C ALA A 269 0.23 11.89 -11.79
N LYS A 270 1.30 11.28 -11.25
CA LYS A 270 2.06 10.23 -11.96
C LYS A 270 1.22 9.01 -12.30
N MET A 271 0.36 8.55 -11.38
CA MET A 271 -0.54 7.41 -11.62
C MET A 271 -1.55 7.70 -12.73
N SER A 272 -1.91 8.98 -12.91
CA SER A 272 -2.76 9.50 -13.99
C SER A 272 -1.98 9.85 -15.27
N SER A 273 -0.67 9.52 -15.35
CA SER A 273 0.21 9.83 -16.49
C SER A 273 0.36 11.33 -16.77
N ILE A 274 0.24 12.17 -15.74
CA ILE A 274 0.34 13.62 -15.80
C ILE A 274 1.74 14.03 -15.31
N ASN A 275 2.33 15.06 -15.96
CA ASN A 275 3.56 15.66 -15.47
C ASN A 275 3.28 16.42 -14.15
N PRO A 276 3.84 15.98 -13.01
CA PRO A 276 3.52 16.59 -11.72
C PRO A 276 3.96 18.04 -11.60
N HIS A 277 5.05 18.44 -12.30
CA HIS A 277 5.52 19.82 -12.27
C HIS A 277 4.55 20.76 -12.98
N ALA A 278 4.14 20.41 -14.21
CA ALA A 278 3.17 21.21 -14.97
C ALA A 278 1.84 21.32 -14.21
N TYR A 279 1.36 20.20 -13.68
CA TYR A 279 0.14 20.15 -12.89
C TYR A 279 0.21 21.04 -11.63
N LEU A 280 1.27 20.92 -10.83
CA LEU A 280 1.42 21.73 -9.62
C LEU A 280 1.60 23.22 -9.94
N SER A 281 2.30 23.58 -11.03
CA SER A 281 2.45 24.96 -11.44
C SER A 281 1.11 25.61 -11.78
N ASP A 282 0.25 24.89 -12.52
CA ASP A 282 -1.08 25.36 -12.86
C ASP A 282 -1.99 25.44 -11.62
N VAL A 283 -2.04 24.37 -10.83
CA VAL A 283 -2.91 24.32 -9.62
C VAL A 283 -2.53 25.41 -8.62
N LEU A 284 -1.24 25.60 -8.33
CA LEU A 284 -0.78 26.64 -7.40
C LEU A 284 -1.08 28.06 -7.91
N GLY A 285 -1.10 28.25 -9.24
CA GLY A 285 -1.43 29.55 -9.84
C GLY A 285 -2.89 29.97 -9.66
N ARG A 286 -3.80 29.04 -9.36
CA ARG A 286 -5.24 29.32 -9.29
C ARG A 286 -5.97 28.82 -8.03
N ILE A 287 -5.34 27.98 -7.23
CA ILE A 287 -6.01 27.34 -6.07
C ILE A 287 -6.41 28.35 -4.98
N ALA A 288 -5.65 29.45 -4.84
CA ALA A 288 -5.94 30.48 -3.83
C ALA A 288 -7.31 31.13 -4.04
N ASP A 289 -7.71 31.33 -5.29
CA ASP A 289 -8.98 31.95 -5.67
C ASP A 289 -10.05 30.92 -6.05
N HIS A 290 -9.71 29.62 -6.02
CA HIS A 290 -10.64 28.56 -6.41
C HIS A 290 -11.66 28.26 -5.32
N PRO A 291 -12.97 28.23 -5.64
CA PRO A 291 -14.00 27.93 -4.65
C PRO A 291 -13.82 26.55 -4.02
N ILE A 292 -13.70 26.48 -2.68
CA ILE A 292 -13.41 25.24 -1.94
C ILE A 292 -14.45 24.13 -2.23
N HIS A 293 -15.70 24.47 -2.44
CA HIS A 293 -16.76 23.51 -2.77
C HIS A 293 -16.63 22.93 -4.18
N LYS A 294 -15.74 23.48 -5.03
CA LYS A 294 -15.42 22.97 -6.38
C LYS A 294 -14.02 22.35 -6.45
N ILE A 295 -13.38 22.07 -5.32
CA ILE A 295 -11.99 21.57 -5.27
C ILE A 295 -11.79 20.30 -6.13
N ASP A 296 -12.83 19.49 -6.28
CA ASP A 296 -12.79 18.27 -7.08
C ASP A 296 -12.52 18.56 -8.58
N ALA A 297 -12.79 19.78 -9.07
CA ALA A 297 -12.43 20.18 -10.44
C ALA A 297 -10.91 20.28 -10.67
N LEU A 298 -10.12 20.36 -9.59
CA LEU A 298 -8.67 20.39 -9.65
C LEU A 298 -8.03 19.00 -9.56
N LEU A 299 -8.81 17.93 -9.43
CA LEU A 299 -8.28 16.57 -9.31
C LEU A 299 -7.39 16.20 -10.52
N PRO A 300 -6.27 15.49 -10.31
CA PRO A 300 -5.30 15.21 -11.38
C PRO A 300 -5.94 14.61 -12.63
N TRP A 301 -6.82 13.65 -12.50
CA TRP A 301 -7.47 12.97 -13.62
C TRP A 301 -8.52 13.79 -14.37
N LEU A 302 -8.87 14.97 -13.86
CA LEU A 302 -9.72 15.94 -14.53
C LEU A 302 -8.94 17.11 -15.14
N TRP A 303 -7.61 17.15 -14.90
CA TRP A 303 -6.75 18.20 -15.37
C TRP A 303 -6.46 18.02 -16.86
N THR A 304 -6.69 19.09 -17.61
CA THR A 304 -6.35 19.22 -19.03
C THR A 304 -5.33 20.34 -19.20
N GLN A 305 -4.32 20.11 -20.01
CA GLN A 305 -3.32 21.15 -20.37
C GLN A 305 -3.96 22.25 -21.22
#